data_51029ab6de695bb47c31195a79d8aedc
#
_entry.id   51029ab6de695bb47c31195a79d8aedc
#
_cell.length_a   1.000
_cell.length_b   1.000
_cell.length_c   1.000
_cell.angle_alpha   90.00
_cell.angle_beta   90.00
_cell.angle_gamma   90.00
#
_symmetry.space_group_name_H-M   'P 1'
#
loop_
_entity.id
_entity.type
_entity.pdbx_description
1 polymer ?
#
loop_
_entity_poly.entity_id
_entity_poly.type
_entity_poly.pdbx_seq_one_letter_code
_entity_poly.pdbx_strand_id
1 'polypeptide(L)'
;MTCSDIVSPPIAVLSKADSVLNALALLREKGVSALPVTDAKGHFLGVFGLRELIALLLPRAVRLGQDMGDLGFVSDSLGDLHQRLEALGKDQVGKHMAPHRAIRAETPLIEALMLLYRGDSYLPVVDEAGKLVGVLTATDAMNRVSEGV
;
A
#
# COMPACT_ATOMS: atom_id res chain seq x y z
N MET A 1 12.62 2.63 -23.62
CA MET A 1 12.46 1.42 -22.81
C MET A 1 11.27 1.57 -21.87
N THR A 2 10.45 0.57 -21.81
CA THR A 2 9.24 0.58 -20.99
C THR A 2 9.40 -0.32 -19.78
N CYS A 3 8.38 -0.30 -18.90
CA CYS A 3 8.39 -1.10 -17.68
C CYS A 3 8.04 -2.57 -17.90
N SER A 4 7.65 -2.96 -19.12
CA SER A 4 7.15 -4.32 -19.38
C SER A 4 8.12 -5.43 -18.97
N ASP A 5 9.42 -5.18 -19.04
CA ASP A 5 10.43 -6.19 -18.72
C ASP A 5 10.74 -6.31 -17.24
N ILE A 6 10.23 -5.40 -16.41
CA ILE A 6 10.54 -5.37 -14.98
C ILE A 6 9.32 -5.42 -14.09
N VAL A 7 8.14 -5.63 -14.67
CA VAL A 7 6.92 -5.84 -13.91
C VAL A 7 6.97 -7.25 -13.30
N SER A 8 6.74 -7.32 -11.99
CA SER A 8 6.69 -8.60 -11.27
C SER A 8 5.28 -8.87 -10.81
N PRO A 9 4.87 -10.14 -10.66
CA PRO A 9 3.60 -10.43 -10.01
C PRO A 9 3.62 -9.91 -8.57
N PRO A 10 2.49 -9.43 -8.04
CA PRO A 10 2.45 -9.00 -6.65
C PRO A 10 2.68 -10.20 -5.72
N ILE A 11 3.35 -9.98 -4.59
CA ILE A 11 3.60 -11.01 -3.59
C ILE A 11 2.27 -11.54 -3.05
N ALA A 12 1.30 -10.66 -2.87
CA ALA A 12 -0.05 -10.97 -2.46
C ALA A 12 -0.97 -9.83 -2.85
N VAL A 13 -2.26 -10.08 -2.87
CA VAL A 13 -3.29 -9.10 -3.20
C VAL A 13 -4.39 -9.19 -2.16
N LEU A 14 -4.88 -8.05 -1.69
CA LEU A 14 -6.01 -7.99 -0.78
C LEU A 14 -7.30 -7.79 -1.57
N SER A 15 -8.35 -8.49 -1.15
CA SER A 15 -9.70 -8.16 -1.59
C SER A 15 -10.24 -6.99 -0.77
N LYS A 16 -11.02 -6.11 -1.37
CA LYS A 16 -11.66 -5.02 -0.62
C LYS A 16 -12.55 -5.54 0.51
N ALA A 17 -13.00 -6.80 0.42
CA ALA A 17 -13.84 -7.44 1.43
C ALA A 17 -13.05 -8.10 2.55
N ASP A 18 -11.74 -8.21 2.44
CA ASP A 18 -10.90 -8.76 3.51
C ASP A 18 -10.98 -7.88 4.75
N SER A 19 -10.91 -8.49 5.93
CA SER A 19 -10.90 -7.73 7.17
C SER A 19 -9.54 -7.08 7.41
N VAL A 20 -9.55 -5.98 8.16
CA VAL A 20 -8.31 -5.29 8.56
C VAL A 20 -7.36 -6.22 9.30
N LEU A 21 -7.87 -7.09 10.19
CA LEU A 21 -7.01 -8.06 10.91
C LEU A 21 -6.42 -9.10 9.97
N ASN A 22 -7.17 -9.57 8.97
CA ASN A 22 -6.62 -10.49 7.97
C ASN A 22 -5.54 -9.81 7.13
N ALA A 23 -5.74 -8.54 6.80
CA ALA A 23 -4.72 -7.78 6.07
C ALA A 23 -3.44 -7.63 6.90
N LEU A 24 -3.54 -7.34 8.18
CA LEU A 24 -2.38 -7.27 9.06
C LEU A 24 -1.63 -8.60 9.09
N ALA A 25 -2.36 -9.70 9.24
CA ALA A 25 -1.76 -11.03 9.25
C ALA A 25 -1.01 -11.33 7.95
N LEU A 26 -1.59 -10.96 6.82
CA LEU A 26 -0.96 -11.18 5.51
C LEU A 26 0.28 -10.31 5.32
N LEU A 27 0.24 -9.04 5.74
CA LEU A 27 1.40 -8.16 5.70
C LEU A 27 2.56 -8.74 6.50
N ARG A 28 2.27 -9.27 7.69
CA ARG A 28 3.28 -9.87 8.56
C ARG A 28 3.83 -11.16 7.96
N GLU A 29 2.97 -12.01 7.43
CA GLU A 29 3.38 -13.27 6.79
C GLU A 29 4.30 -13.03 5.61
N LYS A 30 3.98 -12.04 4.77
CA LYS A 30 4.76 -11.74 3.56
C LYS A 30 5.93 -10.80 3.83
N GLY A 31 6.01 -10.20 4.99
CA GLY A 31 7.09 -9.28 5.34
C GLY A 31 7.10 -8.01 4.52
N VAL A 32 5.94 -7.51 4.13
CA VAL A 32 5.80 -6.30 3.31
C VAL A 32 5.04 -5.22 4.06
N SER A 33 5.22 -3.97 3.66
CA SER A 33 4.60 -2.83 4.33
C SER A 33 3.24 -2.44 3.74
N ALA A 34 2.93 -2.85 2.52
CA ALA A 34 1.67 -2.55 1.86
C ALA A 34 1.37 -3.57 0.78
N LEU A 35 0.09 -3.72 0.46
CA LEU A 35 -0.39 -4.62 -0.59
C LEU A 35 -1.44 -3.92 -1.43
N PRO A 36 -1.52 -4.24 -2.72
CA PRO A 36 -2.59 -3.73 -3.56
C PRO A 36 -3.93 -4.36 -3.17
N VAL A 37 -4.99 -3.58 -3.34
CA VAL A 37 -6.36 -3.99 -3.07
C VAL A 37 -7.13 -4.04 -4.38
N THR A 38 -7.84 -5.11 -4.62
CA THR A 38 -8.65 -5.28 -5.83
C THR A 38 -10.09 -5.62 -5.49
N ASP A 39 -10.97 -5.46 -6.48
CA ASP A 39 -12.34 -5.94 -6.40
C ASP A 39 -12.41 -7.41 -6.85
N ALA A 40 -13.63 -7.97 -6.88
CA ALA A 40 -13.84 -9.36 -7.27
C ALA A 40 -13.44 -9.66 -8.72
N LYS A 41 -13.36 -8.63 -9.55
CA LYS A 41 -12.99 -8.78 -10.97
C LYS A 41 -11.50 -8.51 -11.22
N GLY A 42 -10.75 -8.18 -10.17
CA GLY A 42 -9.32 -7.92 -10.29
C GLY A 42 -8.96 -6.48 -10.59
N HIS A 43 -9.93 -5.56 -10.59
CA HIS A 43 -9.64 -4.14 -10.79
C HIS A 43 -8.88 -3.58 -9.59
N PHE A 44 -7.82 -2.83 -9.88
CA PHE A 44 -7.04 -2.18 -8.84
C PHE A 44 -7.85 -1.02 -8.24
N LEU A 45 -7.99 -1.03 -6.91
CA LEU A 45 -8.77 -0.02 -6.20
C LEU A 45 -7.92 0.93 -5.37
N GLY A 46 -6.82 0.44 -4.82
CA GLY A 46 -5.96 1.22 -3.95
C GLY A 46 -4.98 0.33 -3.22
N VAL A 47 -4.38 0.86 -2.17
CA VAL A 47 -3.41 0.11 -1.35
C VAL A 47 -3.84 0.12 0.11
N PHE A 48 -3.43 -0.90 0.82
CA PHE A 48 -3.64 -0.98 2.27
C PHE A 48 -2.39 -1.56 2.89
N GLY A 49 -1.91 -0.93 3.94
CA GLY A 49 -0.70 -1.38 4.59
C GLY A 49 -0.51 -0.79 5.97
N LEU A 50 0.72 -0.84 6.45
CA LEU A 50 1.06 -0.40 7.81
C LEU A 50 0.73 1.07 8.03
N ARG A 51 0.88 1.91 6.99
CA ARG A 51 0.54 3.34 7.11
C ARG A 51 -0.93 3.52 7.43
N GLU A 52 -1.82 2.81 6.73
CA GLU A 52 -3.27 2.88 6.96
C GLU A 52 -3.64 2.30 8.32
N LEU A 53 -2.97 1.23 8.73
CA LEU A 53 -3.16 0.66 10.06
C LEU A 53 -2.76 1.64 11.16
N ILE A 54 -1.61 2.28 11.02
CA ILE A 54 -1.15 3.31 11.97
C ILE A 54 -2.17 4.45 12.03
N ALA A 55 -2.67 4.89 10.87
CA ALA A 55 -3.67 5.96 10.83
C ALA A 55 -4.93 5.60 11.61
N LEU A 56 -5.35 4.33 11.57
CA LEU A 56 -6.51 3.85 12.33
C LEU A 56 -6.29 3.88 13.83
N LEU A 57 -5.04 3.75 14.28
CA LEU A 57 -4.70 3.77 15.70
C LEU A 57 -4.53 5.17 16.25
N LEU A 58 -4.29 6.16 15.40
CA LEU A 58 -4.07 7.54 15.85
C LEU A 58 -5.40 8.21 16.17
N PRO A 59 -5.44 9.06 17.22
CA PRO A 59 -6.60 9.93 17.46
C PRO A 59 -6.85 10.81 16.25
N ARG A 60 -8.12 11.08 15.96
CA ARG A 60 -8.51 11.88 14.80
C ARG A 60 -7.82 13.25 14.76
N ALA A 61 -7.72 13.91 15.92
CA ALA A 61 -7.08 15.22 16.01
C ALA A 61 -5.62 15.18 15.57
N VAL A 62 -4.91 14.10 15.89
CA VAL A 62 -3.51 13.91 15.47
C VAL A 62 -3.43 13.68 13.96
N ARG A 63 -4.33 12.85 13.42
CA ARG A 63 -4.34 12.54 11.98
C ARG A 63 -4.62 13.76 11.11
N LEU A 64 -5.39 14.72 11.64
CA LEU A 64 -5.77 15.92 10.90
C LEU A 64 -4.70 17.02 10.92
N GLY A 65 -3.45 16.65 11.23
CA GLY A 65 -2.33 17.56 11.11
C GLY A 65 -2.16 18.54 12.27
N GLN A 66 -2.60 18.13 13.45
CA GLN A 66 -2.37 18.94 14.64
C GLN A 66 -0.88 19.07 14.94
N ASP A 67 -0.51 20.17 15.58
CA ASP A 67 0.86 20.43 15.94
C ASP A 67 1.41 19.32 16.83
N MET A 68 2.57 18.79 16.48
CA MET A 68 3.24 17.75 17.25
C MET A 68 3.55 18.19 18.68
N GLY A 69 3.71 19.47 18.91
CA GLY A 69 3.94 20.02 20.26
C GLY A 69 2.77 19.82 21.21
N ASP A 70 1.57 19.60 20.69
CA ASP A 70 0.35 19.46 21.52
C ASP A 70 0.03 17.99 21.84
N LEU A 71 0.89 17.06 21.52
CA LEU A 71 0.63 15.63 21.76
C LEU A 71 0.72 15.23 23.23
N GLY A 72 1.22 16.13 24.10
CA GLY A 72 1.37 15.83 25.54
C GLY A 72 0.07 15.49 26.24
N PHE A 73 -1.09 15.87 25.72
CA PHE A 73 -2.38 15.52 26.30
C PHE A 73 -2.90 14.16 25.84
N VAL A 74 -2.28 13.57 24.80
CA VAL A 74 -2.68 12.27 24.29
C VAL A 74 -1.93 11.20 25.09
N SER A 75 -2.66 10.39 25.84
CA SER A 75 -2.07 9.41 26.74
C SER A 75 -2.61 8.00 26.50
N ASP A 76 -2.61 7.56 25.24
CA ASP A 76 -3.00 6.20 24.92
C ASP A 76 -1.95 5.20 25.41
N SER A 77 -2.40 4.16 26.12
CA SER A 77 -1.55 3.03 26.49
C SER A 77 -1.53 2.01 25.35
N LEU A 78 -0.61 1.05 25.44
CA LEU A 78 -0.59 -0.07 24.50
C LEU A 78 -1.92 -0.83 24.52
N GLY A 79 -2.53 -0.99 25.71
CA GLY A 79 -3.83 -1.64 25.83
C GLY A 79 -4.94 -0.87 25.12
N ASP A 80 -4.92 0.46 25.20
CA ASP A 80 -5.89 1.30 24.49
C ASP A 80 -5.75 1.15 22.97
N LEU A 81 -4.54 1.14 22.48
CA LEU A 81 -4.27 0.95 21.06
C LEU A 81 -4.69 -0.45 20.59
N HIS A 82 -4.43 -1.46 21.40
CA HIS A 82 -4.84 -2.84 21.10
C HIS A 82 -6.37 -2.95 21.00
N GLN A 83 -7.09 -2.36 21.95
CA GLN A 83 -8.55 -2.36 21.91
C GLN A 83 -9.09 -1.64 20.67
N ARG A 84 -8.46 -0.53 20.29
CA ARG A 84 -8.85 0.20 19.08
C ARG A 84 -8.65 -0.63 17.84
N LEU A 85 -7.53 -1.34 17.74
CA LEU A 85 -7.26 -2.25 16.62
C LEU A 85 -8.28 -3.38 16.58
N GLU A 86 -8.61 -3.99 17.72
CA GLU A 86 -9.62 -5.05 17.80
C GLU A 86 -10.99 -4.55 17.34
N ALA A 87 -11.36 -3.35 17.76
CA ALA A 87 -12.65 -2.76 17.39
C ALA A 87 -12.76 -2.50 15.87
N LEU A 88 -11.65 -2.09 15.24
CA LEU A 88 -11.61 -1.79 13.80
C LEU A 88 -11.23 -2.99 12.96
N GLY A 89 -10.73 -4.06 13.58
CA GLY A 89 -10.17 -5.20 12.87
C GLY A 89 -11.17 -5.99 12.03
N LYS A 90 -12.46 -5.87 12.34
CA LYS A 90 -13.53 -6.53 11.59
C LYS A 90 -13.99 -5.73 10.40
N ASP A 91 -13.59 -4.46 10.29
CA ASP A 91 -13.95 -3.63 9.14
C ASP A 91 -13.30 -4.19 7.87
N GLN A 92 -13.93 -3.93 6.74
CA GLN A 92 -13.38 -4.31 5.46
C GLN A 92 -12.26 -3.36 5.06
N VAL A 93 -11.21 -3.91 4.47
CA VAL A 93 -10.07 -3.15 3.94
C VAL A 93 -10.53 -2.05 2.98
N GLY A 94 -11.53 -2.33 2.15
CA GLY A 94 -12.05 -1.36 1.20
C GLY A 94 -12.53 -0.06 1.83
N LYS A 95 -12.92 -0.09 3.10
CA LYS A 95 -13.37 1.10 3.83
C LYS A 95 -12.20 2.00 4.23
N HIS A 96 -11.00 1.44 4.37
CA HIS A 96 -9.84 2.15 4.93
C HIS A 96 -8.65 2.22 3.98
N MET A 97 -8.73 1.60 2.81
CA MET A 97 -7.65 1.65 1.83
C MET A 97 -7.39 3.08 1.35
N ALA A 98 -6.15 3.34 0.93
CA ALA A 98 -5.76 4.61 0.38
C ALA A 98 -5.76 4.55 -1.15
N PRO A 99 -6.16 5.64 -1.83
CA PRO A 99 -5.95 5.72 -3.27
C PRO A 99 -4.46 5.76 -3.58
N HIS A 100 -4.09 5.17 -4.71
CA HIS A 100 -2.69 5.15 -5.14
C HIS A 100 -2.66 5.18 -6.66
N ARG A 101 -1.65 5.88 -7.21
CA ARG A 101 -1.48 5.88 -8.65
C ARG A 101 -1.07 4.50 -9.13
N ALA A 102 -1.46 4.19 -10.34
CA ALA A 102 -1.04 2.98 -11.04
C ALA A 102 -0.39 3.38 -12.37
N ILE A 103 0.49 2.53 -12.88
CA ILE A 103 1.12 2.74 -14.17
C ILE A 103 0.74 1.60 -15.11
N ARG A 104 1.13 1.74 -16.35
CA ARG A 104 0.94 0.73 -17.39
C ARG A 104 2.27 0.05 -17.69
N ALA A 105 2.22 -1.15 -18.22
CA ALA A 105 3.44 -1.83 -18.66
C ALA A 105 4.20 -1.03 -19.71
N GLU A 106 3.48 -0.26 -20.53
CA GLU A 106 4.04 0.59 -21.59
C GLU A 106 4.63 1.90 -21.07
N THR A 107 4.46 2.21 -19.79
CA THR A 107 5.03 3.43 -19.19
C THR A 107 6.54 3.44 -19.40
N PRO A 108 7.14 4.57 -19.86
CA PRO A 108 8.59 4.65 -19.98
C PRO A 108 9.29 4.40 -18.64
N LEU A 109 10.36 3.65 -18.69
CA LEU A 109 11.11 3.30 -17.46
C LEU A 109 11.56 4.54 -16.70
N ILE A 110 12.00 5.59 -17.40
CA ILE A 110 12.48 6.81 -16.75
C ILE A 110 11.35 7.50 -15.96
N GLU A 111 10.12 7.44 -16.47
CA GLU A 111 8.97 7.98 -15.76
C GLU A 111 8.69 7.21 -14.48
N ALA A 112 8.75 5.88 -14.55
CA ALA A 112 8.57 5.04 -13.36
C ALA A 112 9.65 5.31 -12.31
N LEU A 113 10.91 5.45 -12.74
CA LEU A 113 12.00 5.79 -11.83
C LEU A 113 11.76 7.12 -11.14
N MET A 114 11.24 8.11 -11.86
CA MET A 114 10.91 9.41 -11.28
C MET A 114 9.83 9.29 -10.19
N LEU A 115 8.80 8.47 -10.44
CA LEU A 115 7.74 8.25 -9.45
C LEU A 115 8.28 7.55 -8.20
N LEU A 116 9.15 6.56 -8.38
CA LEU A 116 9.81 5.89 -7.26
C LEU A 116 10.71 6.85 -6.48
N TYR A 117 11.43 7.73 -7.18
CA TYR A 117 12.27 8.74 -6.55
C TYR A 117 11.44 9.71 -5.69
N ARG A 118 10.23 10.06 -6.13
CA ARG A 118 9.37 11.00 -5.42
C ARG A 118 8.68 10.43 -4.19
N GLY A 119 8.90 9.17 -3.88
CA GLY A 119 8.50 8.58 -2.62
C GLY A 119 7.58 7.37 -2.69
N ASP A 120 7.15 6.95 -3.86
CA ASP A 120 6.39 5.71 -3.96
C ASP A 120 7.32 4.53 -3.68
N SER A 121 6.94 3.63 -2.77
CA SER A 121 7.76 2.46 -2.47
C SER A 121 7.63 1.37 -3.53
N TYR A 122 6.50 1.35 -4.22
CA TYR A 122 6.24 0.46 -5.35
C TYR A 122 5.13 1.07 -6.21
N LEU A 123 5.01 0.58 -7.42
CA LEU A 123 4.02 1.06 -8.37
C LEU A 123 3.15 -0.11 -8.82
N PRO A 124 1.85 -0.09 -8.53
CA PRO A 124 0.92 -1.04 -9.13
C PRO A 124 0.87 -0.85 -10.64
N VAL A 125 0.81 -1.95 -11.38
CA VAL A 125 0.74 -1.94 -12.85
C VAL A 125 -0.61 -2.52 -13.25
N VAL A 126 -1.34 -1.77 -14.07
CA VAL A 126 -2.67 -2.16 -14.53
C VAL A 126 -2.72 -2.25 -16.05
N ASP A 127 -3.70 -3.00 -16.57
CA ASP A 127 -3.98 -3.07 -17.99
C ASP A 127 -4.97 -1.99 -18.42
N GLU A 128 -5.40 -2.02 -19.68
CA GLU A 128 -6.34 -1.04 -20.23
C GLU A 128 -7.69 -1.02 -19.49
N ALA A 129 -8.10 -2.16 -18.95
CA ALA A 129 -9.34 -2.28 -18.22
C ALA A 129 -9.21 -1.88 -16.75
N GLY A 130 -8.00 -1.52 -16.30
CA GLY A 130 -7.76 -1.17 -14.90
C GLY A 130 -7.53 -2.37 -14.00
N LYS A 131 -7.36 -3.55 -14.57
CA LYS A 131 -7.05 -4.74 -13.79
C LYS A 131 -5.58 -4.78 -13.40
N LEU A 132 -5.31 -5.20 -12.18
CA LEU A 132 -3.95 -5.33 -11.68
C LEU A 132 -3.25 -6.49 -12.41
N VAL A 133 -2.13 -6.19 -13.06
CA VAL A 133 -1.32 -7.19 -13.76
C VAL A 133 0.03 -7.44 -13.10
N GLY A 134 0.44 -6.57 -12.20
CA GLY A 134 1.70 -6.75 -11.48
C GLY A 134 2.06 -5.51 -10.68
N VAL A 135 3.28 -5.50 -10.20
CA VAL A 135 3.86 -4.37 -9.47
C VAL A 135 5.28 -4.13 -9.95
N LEU A 136 5.76 -2.91 -9.75
CA LEU A 136 7.13 -2.52 -10.01
C LEU A 136 7.69 -1.90 -8.74
N THR A 137 8.75 -2.51 -8.20
CA THR A 137 9.37 -2.01 -6.98
C THR A 137 10.68 -1.31 -7.30
N ALA A 138 11.15 -0.48 -6.36
CA ALA A 138 12.45 0.15 -6.49
C ALA A 138 13.57 -0.90 -6.60
N THR A 139 13.45 -1.99 -5.85
CA THR A 139 14.41 -3.10 -5.90
C THR A 139 14.45 -3.74 -7.29
N ASP A 140 13.28 -4.04 -7.86
CA ASP A 140 13.20 -4.61 -9.22
C ASP A 140 13.85 -3.69 -10.25
N ALA A 141 13.55 -2.39 -10.16
CA ALA A 141 14.12 -1.40 -11.07
C ALA A 141 15.65 -1.35 -10.96
N MET A 142 16.17 -1.33 -9.74
CA MET A 142 17.62 -1.26 -9.54
C MET A 142 18.33 -2.54 -9.94
N ASN A 143 17.70 -3.70 -9.71
CA ASN A 143 18.25 -4.97 -10.18
C ASN A 143 18.39 -4.97 -11.70
N ARG A 144 17.35 -4.51 -12.38
CA ARG A 144 17.38 -4.48 -13.86
C ARG A 144 18.44 -3.52 -14.39
N VAL A 145 18.55 -2.35 -13.78
CA VAL A 145 19.57 -1.37 -14.16
C VAL A 145 20.97 -1.93 -13.94
N SER A 146 21.19 -2.64 -12.81
CA SER A 146 22.49 -3.20 -12.48
C SER A 146 22.91 -4.34 -13.43
N GLU A 147 21.96 -5.08 -13.95
CA GLU A 147 22.21 -6.14 -14.94
C GLU A 147 22.62 -5.58 -16.30
N GLY A 148 22.25 -4.34 -16.58
CA GLY A 148 22.53 -3.71 -17.85
C GLY A 148 21.52 -4.10 -18.92
N VAL A 149 21.96 -4.71 -19.97
CA VAL A 149 21.09 -5.03 -21.11
C VAL A 149 20.23 -6.25 -20.87
#